data_aecb1f7d5e727b9079d4d76d0a40c60d
#
_entry.id   aecb1f7d5e727b9079d4d76d0a40c60d
#
_cell.length_a   1.000
_cell.length_b   1.000
_cell.length_c   1.000
_cell.angle_alpha   90.00
_cell.angle_beta   90.00
_cell.angle_gamma   90.00
#
_symmetry.space_group_name_H-M   'P 1'
#
loop_
_entity.id
_entity.type
_entity.pdbx_description
1 polymer ?
#
loop_
_entity_poly.entity_id
_entity_poly.type
_entity_poly.pdbx_seq_one_letter_code
_entity_poly.pdbx_strand_id
1 'polypeptide(L)'
;MRSTLVRRTVLTASAASLALLATACGSDKADDKKADAKPSAAASAPAAPAAKGTTDAEVTALVVTQADLSDQIVSAEGVAKAAQAGVTVDKAECTPLMQAQSGQKVGAATGIGRTTTKAKPKEAAADASPEDKLKAGLEALGSTQTLVSVESYDAKGAEEAFASLKTAAAACSGGFTVTEGGEKVKYLDVKPGAAVTAGDEAAAFTLTMDLDDGEKSVNHSSWRARATSWPPSTPSA
;
A
#
# COMPACT_ATOMS: atom_id res chain seq x y z
N MET A 1 5.03 34.11 32.48
CA MET A 1 3.88 33.47 33.10
C MET A 1 4.02 31.97 32.89
N ARG A 2 4.07 31.24 33.98
CA ARG A 2 4.30 29.79 34.01
C ARG A 2 2.96 29.08 33.78
N SER A 3 2.91 28.13 32.88
CA SER A 3 1.75 27.22 32.76
C SER A 3 2.22 25.78 32.84
N THR A 4 1.66 25.13 33.79
CA THR A 4 1.94 23.82 34.34
C THR A 4 1.50 22.68 33.41
N LEU A 5 2.42 21.69 33.29
CA LEU A 5 2.15 20.35 32.78
C LEU A 5 1.12 19.62 33.65
N VAL A 6 0.12 19.05 33.00
CA VAL A 6 -0.70 17.98 33.60
C VAL A 6 -0.45 16.69 32.83
N ARG A 7 0.39 15.84 33.44
CA ARG A 7 0.51 14.42 33.08
C ARG A 7 -0.72 13.68 33.60
N ARG A 8 -1.48 13.06 32.73
CA ARG A 8 -2.45 12.00 33.10
C ARG A 8 -1.93 10.67 32.56
N THR A 9 -1.33 9.89 33.46
CA THR A 9 -1.08 8.47 33.31
C THR A 9 -2.38 7.72 33.50
N VAL A 10 -2.83 6.99 32.48
CA VAL A 10 -3.91 5.98 32.62
C VAL A 10 -3.24 4.62 32.49
N LEU A 11 -3.11 3.96 33.62
CA LEU A 11 -2.78 2.54 33.71
C LEU A 11 -4.09 1.74 33.55
N THR A 12 -4.21 0.99 32.48
CA THR A 12 -5.23 -0.05 32.37
C THR A 12 -4.55 -1.41 32.42
N ALA A 13 -4.84 -2.14 33.48
CA ALA A 13 -4.42 -3.50 33.69
C ALA A 13 -5.20 -4.44 32.76
N SER A 14 -4.49 -5.19 31.94
CA SER A 14 -5.07 -6.27 31.13
C SER A 14 -4.97 -7.58 31.89
N ALA A 15 -6.12 -8.14 32.25
CA ALA A 15 -6.24 -9.45 32.87
C ALA A 15 -5.96 -10.55 31.82
N ALA A 16 -4.95 -11.36 32.07
CA ALA A 16 -4.63 -12.54 31.30
C ALA A 16 -5.56 -13.69 31.70
N SER A 17 -6.35 -14.20 30.78
CA SER A 17 -7.15 -15.42 30.95
C SER A 17 -6.29 -16.63 30.56
N LEU A 18 -5.76 -17.32 31.56
CA LEU A 18 -5.12 -18.62 31.39
C LEU A 18 -6.18 -19.71 31.30
N ALA A 19 -6.29 -20.35 30.16
CA ALA A 19 -7.08 -21.57 29.99
C ALA A 19 -6.32 -22.76 30.54
N LEU A 20 -6.88 -23.41 31.53
CA LEU A 20 -6.40 -24.62 32.17
C LEU A 20 -6.53 -25.81 31.23
N LEU A 21 -5.41 -26.39 30.82
CA LEU A 21 -5.34 -27.72 30.25
C LEU A 21 -5.28 -28.75 31.39
N ALA A 22 -6.38 -29.45 31.62
CA ALA A 22 -6.42 -30.55 32.54
C ALA A 22 -5.70 -31.77 31.93
N THR A 23 -4.51 -32.05 32.42
CA THR A 23 -3.81 -33.31 32.21
C THR A 23 -4.36 -34.33 33.23
N ALA A 24 -5.14 -35.28 32.79
CA ALA A 24 -5.49 -36.46 33.56
C ALA A 24 -4.34 -37.45 33.43
N CYS A 25 -3.49 -37.55 34.45
CA CYS A 25 -2.56 -38.64 34.65
C CYS A 25 -3.19 -39.65 35.60
N GLY A 26 -3.58 -40.78 35.11
CA GLY A 26 -4.01 -41.95 35.91
C GLY A 26 -3.05 -43.11 35.67
N SER A 27 -2.28 -43.42 36.67
CA SER A 27 -1.51 -44.67 36.74
C SER A 27 -2.39 -45.79 37.22
N ASP A 28 -2.38 -46.96 36.51
CA ASP A 28 -2.10 -48.26 37.08
C ASP A 28 -2.14 -49.39 36.05
N LYS A 29 -1.03 -50.18 36.13
CA LYS A 29 -0.80 -51.62 35.84
C LYS A 29 -1.33 -52.28 34.56
N ALA A 30 -0.31 -52.68 33.83
CA ALA A 30 -0.12 -53.94 33.10
C ALA A 30 -1.31 -54.82 32.76
N ASP A 31 -1.54 -55.03 31.45
CA ASP A 31 -1.58 -56.37 30.86
C ASP A 31 -1.49 -56.29 29.33
N ASP A 32 -0.70 -57.23 28.78
CA ASP A 32 -0.46 -57.42 27.35
C ASP A 32 -1.75 -57.62 26.54
N LYS A 33 -2.01 -56.79 25.55
CA LYS A 33 -2.61 -57.20 24.27
C LYS A 33 -2.29 -56.18 23.16
N LYS A 34 -1.54 -56.62 22.22
CA LYS A 34 -1.24 -56.05 20.94
C LYS A 34 -2.54 -55.72 20.20
N ALA A 35 -2.86 -54.44 20.02
CA ALA A 35 -3.92 -53.99 19.13
C ALA A 35 -3.35 -52.83 18.29
N ASP A 36 -3.31 -53.06 16.98
CA ASP A 36 -2.94 -52.08 15.97
C ASP A 36 -3.83 -50.81 16.10
N ALA A 37 -3.29 -49.77 16.70
CA ALA A 37 -3.92 -48.48 16.70
C ALA A 37 -3.55 -47.72 15.43
N LYS A 38 -4.43 -47.78 14.43
CA LYS A 38 -4.47 -46.90 13.27
C LYS A 38 -4.43 -45.48 13.78
N PRO A 39 -3.50 -44.60 13.33
CA PRO A 39 -3.53 -43.20 13.76
C PRO A 39 -4.82 -42.54 13.28
N SER A 40 -5.63 -42.10 14.23
CA SER A 40 -6.82 -41.28 13.96
C SER A 40 -6.34 -39.98 13.33
N ALA A 41 -6.61 -39.80 12.04
CA ALA A 41 -6.38 -38.54 11.37
C ALA A 41 -7.19 -37.46 12.14
N ALA A 42 -6.47 -36.55 12.78
CA ALA A 42 -7.09 -35.35 13.32
C ALA A 42 -7.85 -34.67 12.20
N ALA A 43 -9.16 -34.60 12.33
CA ALA A 43 -10.01 -33.88 11.38
C ALA A 43 -9.53 -32.43 11.38
N SER A 44 -8.91 -32.01 10.28
CA SER A 44 -8.58 -30.59 10.05
C SER A 44 -9.88 -29.80 10.13
N ALA A 45 -9.92 -28.80 10.99
CA ALA A 45 -11.04 -27.85 11.01
C ALA A 45 -11.28 -27.31 9.59
N PRO A 46 -12.54 -27.10 9.19
CA PRO A 46 -12.84 -26.51 7.89
C PRO A 46 -12.07 -25.18 7.75
N ALA A 47 -11.33 -25.03 6.66
CA ALA A 47 -10.68 -23.76 6.39
C ALA A 47 -11.73 -22.65 6.30
N ALA A 48 -11.47 -21.52 6.95
CA ALA A 48 -12.33 -20.34 6.83
C ALA A 48 -12.49 -19.98 5.35
N PRO A 49 -13.68 -19.51 4.92
CA PRO A 49 -13.88 -19.08 3.54
C PRO A 49 -12.83 -18.04 3.17
N ALA A 50 -12.24 -18.16 1.98
CA ALA A 50 -11.29 -17.18 1.47
C ALA A 50 -11.97 -15.80 1.41
N ALA A 51 -11.28 -14.76 1.85
CA ALA A 51 -11.76 -13.40 1.75
C ALA A 51 -12.02 -13.06 0.28
N LYS A 52 -13.13 -12.38 -0.01
CA LYS A 52 -13.43 -11.85 -1.34
C LYS A 52 -13.01 -10.40 -1.41
N GLY A 53 -12.39 -10.04 -2.51
CA GLY A 53 -12.07 -8.65 -2.78
C GLY A 53 -13.32 -7.86 -3.17
N THR A 54 -13.20 -6.55 -3.11
CA THR A 54 -14.25 -5.58 -3.41
C THR A 54 -14.10 -4.99 -4.82
N THR A 55 -15.14 -4.35 -5.32
CA THR A 55 -15.17 -3.73 -6.65
C THR A 55 -14.46 -2.38 -6.69
N ASP A 56 -14.18 -1.86 -7.89
CA ASP A 56 -13.59 -0.51 -8.07
C ASP A 56 -14.42 0.58 -7.38
N ALA A 57 -15.76 0.48 -7.44
CA ALA A 57 -16.64 1.48 -6.82
C ALA A 57 -16.52 1.48 -5.29
N GLU A 58 -16.48 0.30 -4.68
CA GLU A 58 -16.32 0.14 -3.23
C GLU A 58 -14.94 0.60 -2.76
N VAL A 59 -13.88 0.25 -3.52
CA VAL A 59 -12.52 0.68 -3.18
C VAL A 59 -12.35 2.20 -3.35
N THR A 60 -12.98 2.80 -4.36
CA THR A 60 -12.94 4.26 -4.57
C THR A 60 -13.51 5.03 -3.38
N ALA A 61 -14.50 4.48 -2.68
CA ALA A 61 -15.04 5.09 -1.47
C ALA A 61 -14.06 5.08 -0.27
N LEU A 62 -12.96 4.32 -0.35
CA LEU A 62 -11.94 4.19 0.69
C LEU A 62 -10.71 5.08 0.45
N VAL A 63 -10.63 5.73 -0.71
CA VAL A 63 -9.52 6.62 -1.04
C VAL A 63 -9.68 7.95 -0.30
N VAL A 64 -8.56 8.56 0.09
CA VAL A 64 -8.56 9.87 0.75
C VAL A 64 -9.30 10.92 -0.08
N THR A 65 -10.06 11.76 0.60
CA THR A 65 -10.86 12.84 0.04
C THR A 65 -10.34 14.21 0.45
N GLN A 66 -10.88 15.28 -0.13
CA GLN A 66 -10.52 16.64 0.27
C GLN A 66 -10.84 16.95 1.75
N ALA A 67 -11.83 16.25 2.32
CA ALA A 67 -12.17 16.41 3.74
C ALA A 67 -11.10 15.85 4.69
N ASP A 68 -10.36 14.85 4.24
CA ASP A 68 -9.32 14.19 5.04
C ASP A 68 -7.99 14.97 5.06
N LEU A 69 -7.74 15.81 4.04
CA LEU A 69 -6.48 16.51 3.81
C LEU A 69 -6.71 18.01 3.58
N SER A 70 -6.82 18.76 4.67
CA SER A 70 -7.13 20.21 4.64
C SER A 70 -6.04 21.08 4.03
N ASP A 71 -4.79 20.66 4.11
CA ASP A 71 -3.58 21.37 3.63
C ASP A 71 -3.15 20.97 2.22
N GLN A 72 -3.89 20.04 1.59
CA GLN A 72 -3.61 19.56 0.25
C GLN A 72 -4.80 19.80 -0.70
N ILE A 73 -4.53 19.77 -1.98
CA ILE A 73 -5.52 19.64 -3.04
C ILE A 73 -5.63 18.17 -3.36
N VAL A 74 -6.84 17.61 -3.25
CA VAL A 74 -7.13 16.22 -3.58
C VAL A 74 -7.96 16.19 -4.87
N SER A 75 -7.54 15.42 -5.86
CA SER A 75 -8.24 15.31 -7.15
C SER A 75 -8.22 13.87 -7.66
N ALA A 76 -9.36 13.39 -8.12
CA ALA A 76 -9.50 12.14 -8.86
C ALA A 76 -9.52 12.36 -10.39
N GLU A 77 -9.52 13.62 -10.85
CA GLU A 77 -9.57 13.94 -12.27
C GLU A 77 -8.29 13.48 -13.00
N GLY A 78 -8.47 12.91 -14.16
CA GLY A 78 -7.38 12.49 -15.04
C GLY A 78 -6.68 11.21 -14.63
N VAL A 79 -6.73 10.81 -13.35
CA VAL A 79 -5.99 9.63 -12.84
C VAL A 79 -6.43 8.34 -13.53
N ALA A 80 -7.74 8.13 -13.67
CA ALA A 80 -8.25 6.93 -14.34
C ALA A 80 -7.88 6.89 -15.83
N LYS A 81 -7.85 8.05 -16.49
CA LYS A 81 -7.44 8.16 -17.90
C LYS A 81 -5.94 7.90 -18.08
N ALA A 82 -5.11 8.46 -17.20
CA ALA A 82 -3.67 8.20 -17.22
C ALA A 82 -3.36 6.71 -16.98
N ALA A 83 -4.07 6.07 -16.06
CA ALA A 83 -3.92 4.64 -15.78
C ALA A 83 -4.36 3.72 -16.95
N GLN A 84 -5.17 4.23 -17.89
CA GLN A 84 -5.60 3.51 -19.09
C GLN A 84 -4.64 3.71 -20.27
N ALA A 85 -3.72 4.66 -20.22
CA ALA A 85 -2.69 4.83 -21.23
C ALA A 85 -1.87 3.54 -21.32
N GLY A 86 -1.74 3.01 -22.53
CA GLY A 86 -0.98 1.77 -22.75
C GLY A 86 0.49 2.00 -22.43
N VAL A 87 0.95 1.36 -21.37
CA VAL A 87 2.36 1.38 -20.96
C VAL A 87 2.97 0.03 -21.29
N THR A 88 4.07 0.03 -22.03
CA THR A 88 4.87 -1.17 -22.30
C THR A 88 6.25 -1.04 -21.69
N VAL A 89 6.79 -2.13 -21.20
CA VAL A 89 8.09 -2.18 -20.50
C VAL A 89 9.01 -3.13 -21.27
N ASP A 90 10.25 -2.74 -21.51
CA ASP A 90 11.23 -3.56 -22.22
C ASP A 90 11.62 -4.84 -21.45
N LYS A 91 11.50 -4.81 -20.12
CA LYS A 91 11.72 -5.94 -19.23
C LYS A 91 10.41 -6.35 -18.56
N ALA A 92 9.86 -7.49 -18.94
CA ALA A 92 8.57 -7.96 -18.45
C ALA A 92 8.48 -8.05 -16.92
N GLU A 93 9.58 -8.40 -16.25
CA GLU A 93 9.71 -8.44 -14.79
C GLU A 93 9.51 -7.09 -14.11
N CYS A 94 9.67 -5.96 -14.84
CA CYS A 94 9.46 -4.61 -14.31
C CYS A 94 7.99 -4.14 -14.42
N THR A 95 7.13 -4.92 -15.08
CA THR A 95 5.72 -4.56 -15.28
C THR A 95 4.98 -4.26 -13.98
N PRO A 96 5.10 -5.04 -12.88
CA PRO A 96 4.39 -4.71 -11.64
C PRO A 96 4.74 -3.33 -11.07
N LEU A 97 6.02 -2.91 -11.18
CA LEU A 97 6.44 -1.57 -10.75
C LEU A 97 5.72 -0.47 -11.55
N MET A 98 5.66 -0.64 -12.87
CA MET A 98 5.02 0.35 -13.73
C MET A 98 3.51 0.38 -13.58
N GLN A 99 2.87 -0.77 -13.37
CA GLN A 99 1.46 -0.84 -13.02
C GLN A 99 1.18 0.00 -11.75
N ALA A 100 1.96 -0.22 -10.70
CA ALA A 100 1.82 0.53 -9.46
C ALA A 100 2.09 2.04 -9.65
N GLN A 101 3.12 2.42 -10.41
CA GLN A 101 3.47 3.82 -10.67
C GLN A 101 2.43 4.57 -11.49
N SER A 102 1.83 3.91 -12.47
CA SER A 102 0.79 4.49 -13.33
C SER A 102 -0.61 4.34 -12.74
N GLY A 103 -0.75 3.78 -11.53
CA GLY A 103 -2.05 3.54 -10.90
C GLY A 103 -2.87 2.47 -11.62
N GLN A 104 -2.25 1.54 -12.30
CA GLN A 104 -2.92 0.35 -12.85
C GLN A 104 -3.06 -0.72 -11.77
N LYS A 105 -3.99 -1.66 -11.97
CA LYS A 105 -4.11 -2.82 -11.08
C LYS A 105 -2.83 -3.66 -11.12
N VAL A 106 -2.28 -3.97 -9.96
CA VAL A 106 -1.14 -4.87 -9.84
C VAL A 106 -1.64 -6.31 -9.69
N GLY A 107 -1.17 -7.21 -10.53
CA GLY A 107 -1.60 -8.60 -10.49
C GLY A 107 -3.10 -8.79 -10.69
N ALA A 108 -3.74 -9.58 -9.82
CA ALA A 108 -5.15 -9.95 -9.92
C ALA A 108 -6.07 -9.10 -9.01
N ALA A 109 -5.83 -7.80 -8.91
CA ALA A 109 -6.68 -6.92 -8.12
C ALA A 109 -8.12 -6.92 -8.64
N THR A 110 -9.09 -7.13 -7.74
CA THR A 110 -10.53 -7.14 -8.04
C THR A 110 -11.08 -5.72 -8.14
N GLY A 111 -10.55 -4.81 -7.30
CA GLY A 111 -10.92 -3.40 -7.30
C GLY A 111 -9.73 -2.48 -7.06
N ILE A 112 -9.85 -1.26 -7.58
CA ILE A 112 -8.89 -0.18 -7.36
C ILE A 112 -9.60 1.17 -7.27
N GLY A 113 -9.22 1.94 -6.26
CA GLY A 113 -9.56 3.36 -6.12
C GLY A 113 -8.28 4.21 -6.22
N ARG A 114 -8.38 5.41 -6.80
CA ARG A 114 -7.24 6.30 -7.04
C ARG A 114 -7.59 7.74 -6.79
N THR A 115 -6.61 8.47 -6.28
CA THR A 115 -6.65 9.93 -6.23
C THR A 115 -5.24 10.49 -6.30
N THR A 116 -5.11 11.75 -6.59
CA THR A 116 -3.84 12.47 -6.45
C THR A 116 -3.94 13.51 -5.36
N THR A 117 -2.83 13.75 -4.68
CA THR A 117 -2.70 14.82 -3.71
C THR A 117 -1.52 15.71 -4.05
N LYS A 118 -1.67 16.99 -3.81
CA LYS A 118 -0.66 18.02 -4.04
C LYS A 118 -0.76 19.05 -2.93
N ALA A 119 0.37 19.50 -2.39
CA ALA A 119 0.35 20.57 -1.40
C ALA A 119 -0.36 21.80 -1.94
N LYS A 120 -1.21 22.44 -1.12
CA LYS A 120 -1.80 23.72 -1.49
C LYS A 120 -0.67 24.74 -1.71
N PRO A 121 -0.71 25.50 -2.82
CA PRO A 121 0.25 26.57 -3.02
C PRO A 121 0.18 27.55 -1.83
N LYS A 122 1.35 27.99 -1.39
CA LYS A 122 1.39 29.13 -0.47
C LYS A 122 1.00 30.37 -1.27
N GLU A 123 -0.11 30.97 -0.92
CA GLU A 123 -0.49 32.25 -1.52
C GLU A 123 0.52 33.32 -1.13
N ALA A 124 0.99 34.08 -2.12
CA ALA A 124 1.77 35.27 -1.83
C ALA A 124 0.90 36.28 -1.07
N ALA A 125 1.47 37.00 -0.11
CA ALA A 125 0.74 38.03 0.60
C ALA A 125 0.09 39.04 -0.38
N ALA A 126 -1.06 39.58 -0.01
CA ALA A 126 -1.81 40.47 -0.91
C ALA A 126 -0.97 41.67 -1.37
N ASP A 127 -0.10 42.14 -0.50
CA ASP A 127 0.86 43.25 -0.68
C ASP A 127 2.24 42.82 -1.20
N ALA A 128 2.40 41.53 -1.50
CA ALA A 128 3.68 40.98 -2.01
C ALA A 128 4.04 41.63 -3.37
N SER A 129 5.34 41.73 -3.61
CA SER A 129 5.87 42.26 -4.87
C SER A 129 5.46 41.39 -6.07
N PRO A 130 5.44 41.91 -7.31
CA PRO A 130 5.20 41.09 -8.49
C PRO A 130 6.18 39.94 -8.64
N GLU A 131 7.43 40.11 -8.22
CA GLU A 131 8.49 39.09 -8.22
C GLU A 131 8.17 37.95 -7.24
N ASP A 132 7.74 38.28 -6.01
CA ASP A 132 7.35 37.26 -5.03
C ASP A 132 6.11 36.48 -5.47
N LYS A 133 5.15 37.14 -6.11
CA LYS A 133 3.97 36.49 -6.69
C LYS A 133 4.35 35.53 -7.82
N LEU A 134 5.27 35.94 -8.69
CA LEU A 134 5.79 35.08 -9.75
C LEU A 134 6.52 33.87 -9.16
N LYS A 135 7.40 34.08 -8.17
CA LYS A 135 8.11 33.01 -7.47
C LYS A 135 7.16 32.01 -6.83
N ALA A 136 6.15 32.48 -6.09
CA ALA A 136 5.14 31.59 -5.51
C ALA A 136 4.38 30.79 -6.57
N GLY A 137 4.09 31.38 -7.73
CA GLY A 137 3.48 30.71 -8.87
C GLY A 137 4.38 29.59 -9.44
N LEU A 138 5.67 29.85 -9.60
CA LEU A 138 6.65 28.88 -10.09
C LEU A 138 6.83 27.72 -9.07
N GLU A 139 6.91 28.03 -7.78
CA GLU A 139 6.96 27.02 -6.72
C GLU A 139 5.71 26.12 -6.72
N ALA A 140 4.54 26.70 -6.98
CA ALA A 140 3.29 25.95 -7.09
C ALA A 140 3.31 24.97 -8.29
N LEU A 141 3.89 25.36 -9.41
CA LEU A 141 4.04 24.49 -10.59
C LEU A 141 5.03 23.36 -10.34
N GLY A 142 6.13 23.61 -9.61
CA GLY A 142 7.16 22.62 -9.27
C GLY A 142 6.79 21.71 -8.09
N SER A 143 5.58 21.86 -7.50
CA SER A 143 5.21 21.06 -6.33
C SER A 143 5.01 19.58 -6.66
N THR A 144 5.50 18.72 -5.77
CA THR A 144 5.37 17.27 -5.90
C THR A 144 3.90 16.84 -5.88
N GLN A 145 3.50 16.03 -6.84
CA GLN A 145 2.20 15.35 -6.85
C GLN A 145 2.38 13.91 -6.36
N THR A 146 1.48 13.45 -5.51
CA THR A 146 1.44 12.08 -5.02
C THR A 146 0.22 11.36 -5.58
N LEU A 147 0.45 10.24 -6.26
CA LEU A 147 -0.62 9.30 -6.60
C LEU A 147 -0.88 8.40 -5.38
N VAL A 148 -2.12 8.33 -4.96
CA VAL A 148 -2.59 7.43 -3.91
C VAL A 148 -3.50 6.40 -4.55
N SER A 149 -3.16 5.12 -4.41
CA SER A 149 -3.97 3.99 -4.89
C SER A 149 -4.29 3.06 -3.74
N VAL A 150 -5.51 2.55 -3.71
CA VAL A 150 -5.96 1.47 -2.84
C VAL A 150 -6.44 0.34 -3.72
N GLU A 151 -5.97 -0.87 -3.45
CA GLU A 151 -6.34 -2.05 -4.24
C GLU A 151 -6.92 -3.13 -3.34
N SER A 152 -7.87 -3.88 -3.87
CA SER A 152 -8.52 -5.01 -3.21
C SER A 152 -8.29 -6.29 -3.98
N TYR A 153 -8.20 -7.40 -3.27
CA TYR A 153 -7.84 -8.71 -3.81
C TYR A 153 -8.66 -9.82 -3.18
N ASP A 154 -8.84 -10.92 -3.91
CA ASP A 154 -9.35 -12.16 -3.35
C ASP A 154 -8.25 -12.90 -2.58
N ALA A 155 -8.63 -13.59 -1.53
CA ALA A 155 -7.79 -14.53 -0.78
C ALA A 155 -6.38 -13.97 -0.45
N LYS A 156 -5.34 -14.52 -1.05
CA LYS A 156 -3.92 -14.14 -0.87
C LYS A 156 -3.40 -13.18 -1.94
N GLY A 157 -4.27 -12.67 -2.81
CA GLY A 157 -3.84 -11.84 -3.94
C GLY A 157 -3.05 -10.59 -3.53
N ALA A 158 -3.36 -9.99 -2.36
CA ALA A 158 -2.59 -8.85 -1.85
C ALA A 158 -1.15 -9.23 -1.48
N GLU A 159 -0.95 -10.39 -0.84
CA GLU A 159 0.39 -10.92 -0.51
C GLU A 159 1.18 -11.21 -1.80
N GLU A 160 0.53 -11.82 -2.79
CA GLU A 160 1.14 -12.16 -4.08
C GLU A 160 1.51 -10.90 -4.87
N ALA A 161 0.63 -9.90 -4.93
CA ALA A 161 0.90 -8.63 -5.57
C ALA A 161 2.07 -7.90 -4.89
N PHE A 162 2.09 -7.87 -3.56
CA PHE A 162 3.18 -7.25 -2.80
C PHE A 162 4.52 -7.98 -3.02
N ALA A 163 4.52 -9.31 -3.04
CA ALA A 163 5.70 -10.11 -3.35
C ALA A 163 6.20 -9.84 -4.77
N SER A 164 5.29 -9.70 -5.76
CA SER A 164 5.66 -9.37 -7.15
C SER A 164 6.33 -8.00 -7.25
N LEU A 165 5.86 -6.99 -6.53
CA LEU A 165 6.48 -5.67 -6.47
C LEU A 165 7.90 -5.71 -5.89
N LYS A 166 8.12 -6.46 -4.81
CA LYS A 166 9.46 -6.64 -4.21
C LYS A 166 10.41 -7.35 -5.17
N THR A 167 9.92 -8.38 -5.85
CA THR A 167 10.69 -9.13 -6.86
C THR A 167 11.06 -8.24 -8.04
N ALA A 168 10.08 -7.47 -8.56
CA ALA A 168 10.29 -6.54 -9.65
C ALA A 168 11.30 -5.44 -9.26
N ALA A 169 11.22 -4.89 -8.06
CA ALA A 169 12.19 -3.90 -7.59
C ALA A 169 13.63 -4.42 -7.57
N ALA A 170 13.83 -5.65 -7.15
CA ALA A 170 15.15 -6.29 -7.17
C ALA A 170 15.65 -6.57 -8.59
N ALA A 171 14.81 -7.13 -9.46
CA ALA A 171 15.14 -7.44 -10.84
C ALA A 171 15.44 -6.19 -11.67
N CYS A 172 14.77 -5.07 -11.38
CA CYS A 172 14.87 -3.81 -12.12
C CYS A 172 15.86 -2.81 -11.51
N SER A 173 16.66 -3.24 -10.53
CA SER A 173 17.65 -2.36 -9.86
C SER A 173 18.66 -1.70 -10.83
N GLY A 174 18.95 -2.34 -11.97
CA GLY A 174 19.83 -1.81 -13.04
C GLY A 174 19.09 -0.97 -14.10
N GLY A 175 17.86 -0.57 -13.84
CA GLY A 175 17.05 0.23 -14.76
C GLY A 175 16.34 -0.56 -15.86
N PHE A 176 15.45 0.13 -16.56
CA PHE A 176 14.62 -0.40 -17.65
C PHE A 176 14.02 0.75 -18.46
N THR A 177 13.41 0.46 -19.60
CA THR A 177 12.75 1.45 -20.46
C THR A 177 11.25 1.22 -20.54
N VAL A 178 10.52 2.31 -20.44
CA VAL A 178 9.06 2.32 -20.59
C VAL A 178 8.70 3.05 -21.88
N THR A 179 7.69 2.55 -22.58
CA THR A 179 7.09 3.27 -23.71
C THR A 179 5.65 3.62 -23.33
N GLU A 180 5.32 4.89 -23.32
CA GLU A 180 4.00 5.44 -23.05
C GLU A 180 3.63 6.44 -24.14
N GLY A 181 2.47 6.26 -24.79
CA GLY A 181 2.03 7.13 -25.87
C GLY A 181 2.99 7.20 -27.08
N GLY A 182 3.89 6.23 -27.22
CA GLY A 182 4.94 6.21 -28.25
C GLY A 182 6.27 6.86 -27.83
N GLU A 183 6.31 7.53 -26.71
CA GLU A 183 7.52 8.11 -26.13
C GLU A 183 8.23 7.11 -25.22
N LYS A 184 9.55 7.16 -25.21
CA LYS A 184 10.38 6.28 -24.37
C LYS A 184 10.91 7.05 -23.18
N VAL A 185 10.65 6.52 -22.00
CA VAL A 185 11.18 7.02 -20.73
C VAL A 185 12.14 5.98 -20.16
N LYS A 186 13.35 6.38 -19.88
CA LYS A 186 14.38 5.50 -19.31
C LYS A 186 14.44 5.66 -17.79
N TYR A 187 14.22 4.57 -17.09
CA TYR A 187 14.53 4.46 -15.66
C TYR A 187 15.96 3.98 -15.50
N LEU A 188 16.77 4.73 -14.79
CA LEU A 188 18.19 4.47 -14.59
C LEU A 188 18.46 3.45 -13.51
N ASP A 189 17.67 3.50 -12.45
CA ASP A 189 17.77 2.59 -11.32
C ASP A 189 16.46 2.49 -10.52
N VAL A 190 16.34 1.40 -9.76
CA VAL A 190 15.36 1.19 -8.69
C VAL A 190 16.13 0.85 -7.43
N LYS A 191 15.94 1.64 -6.38
CA LYS A 191 16.63 1.48 -5.08
C LYS A 191 15.63 1.37 -3.93
N PRO A 192 15.99 0.71 -2.82
CA PRO A 192 15.20 0.83 -1.60
C PRO A 192 15.01 2.29 -1.21
N GLY A 193 13.78 2.65 -0.87
CA GLY A 193 13.42 3.98 -0.35
C GLY A 193 13.53 4.06 1.17
N ALA A 194 13.08 5.17 1.74
CA ALA A 194 13.00 5.34 3.18
C ALA A 194 12.09 4.27 3.81
N ALA A 195 12.49 3.74 4.96
CA ALA A 195 11.70 2.74 5.65
C ALA A 195 10.31 3.27 6.01
N VAL A 196 9.29 2.47 5.74
CA VAL A 196 7.90 2.72 6.11
C VAL A 196 7.41 1.61 7.02
N THR A 197 6.63 1.98 8.04
CA THR A 197 6.05 1.04 9.00
C THR A 197 4.54 1.23 9.01
N ALA A 198 3.82 0.44 8.25
CA ALA A 198 2.35 0.47 8.23
C ALA A 198 1.80 -0.80 7.55
N GLY A 199 0.64 -1.27 8.00
CA GLY A 199 0.07 -2.54 7.53
C GLY A 199 0.82 -3.74 8.12
N ASP A 200 0.63 -4.90 7.52
CA ASP A 200 1.29 -6.14 7.92
C ASP A 200 2.64 -6.29 7.20
N GLU A 201 2.73 -5.78 5.97
CA GLU A 201 3.96 -5.62 5.22
C GLU A 201 4.04 -4.22 4.60
N ALA A 202 5.24 -3.66 4.54
CA ALA A 202 5.50 -2.39 3.89
C ALA A 202 6.85 -2.42 3.16
N ALA A 203 6.90 -1.72 2.02
CA ALA A 203 8.14 -1.49 1.28
C ALA A 203 8.12 -0.10 0.64
N ALA A 204 9.29 0.50 0.49
CA ALA A 204 9.45 1.74 -0.24
C ALA A 204 10.60 1.61 -1.25
N PHE A 205 10.43 2.28 -2.38
CA PHE A 205 11.39 2.29 -3.47
C PHE A 205 11.53 3.70 -4.03
N THR A 206 12.70 3.95 -4.58
CA THR A 206 13.02 5.17 -5.31
C THR A 206 13.37 4.77 -6.74
N LEU A 207 12.70 5.38 -7.70
CA LEU A 207 12.96 5.18 -9.13
C LEU A 207 13.53 6.46 -9.71
N THR A 208 14.70 6.37 -10.33
CA THR A 208 15.36 7.52 -10.98
C THR A 208 15.10 7.45 -12.48
N MET A 209 14.47 8.49 -13.04
CA MET A 209 14.25 8.64 -14.48
C MET A 209 15.29 9.56 -15.10
N ASP A 210 15.63 9.27 -16.35
CA ASP A 210 16.39 10.14 -17.24
C ASP A 210 15.41 11.10 -17.95
N LEU A 211 15.63 12.39 -17.82
CA LEU A 211 14.77 13.44 -18.40
C LEU A 211 15.51 14.13 -19.55
N ASP A 212 16.14 13.47 -20.44
CA ASP A 212 16.94 14.08 -21.49
C ASP A 212 17.90 15.20 -20.98
N ASP A 213 18.86 15.63 -21.75
CA ASP A 213 19.84 16.69 -21.41
C ASP A 213 20.64 16.48 -20.09
N GLY A 214 20.60 15.25 -19.51
CA GLY A 214 21.33 14.91 -18.29
C GLY A 214 20.60 15.26 -17.00
N GLU A 215 19.39 15.80 -17.08
CA GLU A 215 18.53 15.99 -15.92
C GLU A 215 17.91 14.66 -15.47
N LYS A 216 17.61 14.56 -14.18
CA LYS A 216 17.03 13.37 -13.57
C LYS A 216 15.81 13.74 -12.75
N SER A 217 14.78 12.92 -12.84
CA SER A 217 13.65 12.97 -11.91
C SER A 217 13.66 11.76 -10.99
N VAL A 218 13.22 11.95 -9.77
CA VAL A 218 13.19 10.91 -8.76
C VAL A 218 11.76 10.72 -8.28
N ASN A 219 11.24 9.52 -8.50
CA ASN A 219 9.94 9.10 -7.99
C ASN A 219 10.11 8.27 -6.72
N HIS A 220 9.39 8.66 -5.67
CA HIS A 220 9.34 7.90 -4.43
C HIS A 220 8.03 7.12 -4.38
N SER A 221 8.12 5.81 -4.11
CA SER A 221 6.97 4.93 -3.96
C SER A 221 7.02 4.21 -2.65
N SER A 222 5.86 4.09 -2.01
CA SER A 222 5.70 3.25 -0.82
C SER A 222 4.43 2.42 -0.93
N TRP A 223 4.54 1.13 -0.65
CA TRP A 223 3.44 0.18 -0.67
C TRP A 223 3.27 -0.48 0.67
N ARG A 224 2.02 -0.81 0.98
CA ARG A 224 1.64 -1.46 2.23
C ARG A 224 0.62 -2.52 1.90
N ALA A 225 0.80 -3.71 2.44
CA ALA A 225 -0.18 -4.78 2.37
C ALA A 225 -0.82 -5.00 3.74
N ARG A 226 -2.10 -5.37 3.73
CA ARG A 226 -2.82 -5.82 4.91
C ARG A 226 -3.53 -7.12 4.57
N ALA A 227 -3.22 -8.17 5.32
CA ALA A 227 -3.76 -9.52 5.10
C ALA A 227 -5.19 -9.70 5.66
N THR A 228 -5.67 -8.78 6.48
CA THR A 228 -7.00 -8.89 7.10
C THR A 228 -8.11 -8.46 6.16
N SER A 229 -9.11 -9.32 6.01
CA SER A 229 -10.38 -8.96 5.41
C SER A 229 -10.99 -7.74 6.11
N TRP A 230 -11.44 -6.76 5.33
CA TRP A 230 -12.31 -5.69 5.82
C TRP A 230 -13.50 -6.31 6.53
N PRO A 231 -13.90 -5.84 7.72
CA PRO A 231 -15.10 -6.35 8.37
C PRO A 231 -16.28 -6.24 7.40
N PRO A 232 -17.15 -7.27 7.30
CA PRO A 232 -18.31 -7.18 6.44
C PRO A 232 -19.10 -5.94 6.83
N SER A 233 -19.43 -5.12 5.84
CA SER A 233 -20.34 -4.00 6.01
C SER A 233 -21.65 -4.56 6.61
N THR A 234 -21.94 -4.24 7.86
CA THR A 234 -23.26 -4.51 8.43
C THR A 234 -24.26 -3.72 7.60
N PRO A 235 -25.25 -4.37 6.96
CA PRO A 235 -26.28 -3.63 6.28
C PRO A 235 -27.00 -2.77 7.33
N SER A 236 -27.05 -1.46 7.09
CA SER A 236 -27.87 -0.54 7.86
C SER A 236 -29.30 -1.00 7.73
N ALA A 237 -29.93 -1.32 8.87
CA ALA A 237 -31.34 -1.66 8.96
C ALA A 237 -32.23 -0.42 8.74
#